data_3e70b54c0e5729ea9a36c79f94743f97
#
_entry.id   3e70b54c0e5729ea9a36c79f94743f97
#
_cell.length_a   1.000
_cell.length_b   1.000
_cell.length_c   1.000
_cell.angle_alpha   90.00
_cell.angle_beta   90.00
_cell.angle_gamma   90.00
#
_symmetry.space_group_name_H-M   'P 1'
#
loop_
_entity.id
_entity.type
_entity.pdbx_description
1 polymer ?
#
loop_
_entity_poly.entity_id
_entity_poly.type
_entity_poly.pdbx_seq_one_letter_code
_entity_poly.pdbx_strand_id
1 'polypeptide(L)'
;MKLTFLGANHEVTGSCTLLEAAGQRYLIDCGMEQGKDVYENQPIPVAPGEIDGVLATHAHIDHTGLLPLLVRNGFRGRIYATRPTAELCSIMLRDSAHIQEFEAEWKNRKGQRSGAEPVEPMYTIQDAEAAIALFRGYDYNKEIELAPGIVIRFVDVGHLLGSSSIEIWVTENGATTKLVFSGDIGNHDQPIIKDPTYLKDADYVFMESTYGDRSHGPRPDYVAELAKILQRTFDRGGNVVIPSFAVGRTQELLYFIREIKEKNLVTGHGCFPVYIDSPLAIEATRIFKDTDSSCFDEETNALLAKGIDPIQ
;
A
#
# COMPACT_ATOMS: atom_id res chain seq x y z
N MET A 1 -15.92 11.71 -21.21
CA MET A 1 -15.02 11.37 -20.10
C MET A 1 -14.66 12.63 -19.31
N LYS A 2 -14.64 12.56 -17.96
CA LYS A 2 -14.21 13.64 -17.06
C LYS A 2 -13.41 13.06 -15.90
N LEU A 3 -12.35 13.75 -15.51
CA LEU A 3 -11.54 13.44 -14.32
C LEU A 3 -11.64 14.60 -13.33
N THR A 4 -11.78 14.25 -12.05
CA THR A 4 -11.79 15.22 -10.96
C THR A 4 -10.79 14.75 -9.90
N PHE A 5 -9.72 15.50 -9.71
CA PHE A 5 -8.71 15.22 -8.69
C PHE A 5 -9.23 15.73 -7.34
N LEU A 6 -9.38 14.84 -6.38
CA LEU A 6 -10.00 15.15 -5.09
C LEU A 6 -8.98 15.20 -3.95
N GLY A 7 -7.86 14.50 -4.09
CA GLY A 7 -6.82 14.43 -3.09
C GLY A 7 -5.42 14.24 -3.66
N ALA A 8 -4.41 14.35 -2.81
CA ALA A 8 -2.99 14.38 -3.14
C ALA A 8 -2.63 15.44 -4.21
N ASN A 9 -3.38 16.53 -4.28
CA ASN A 9 -3.14 17.65 -5.17
C ASN A 9 -2.20 18.64 -4.48
N HIS A 10 -0.96 18.74 -4.94
CA HIS A 10 0.13 19.50 -4.29
C HIS A 10 0.54 18.97 -2.91
N GLU A 11 0.04 17.79 -2.52
CA GLU A 11 0.36 17.09 -1.28
C GLU A 11 0.71 15.63 -1.58
N VAL A 12 1.28 14.92 -0.58
CA VAL A 12 1.77 13.55 -0.75
C VAL A 12 0.68 12.53 -0.45
N THR A 13 -0.16 12.79 0.55
CA THR A 13 -1.11 11.79 1.07
C THR A 13 -2.55 12.06 0.65
N GLY A 14 -3.41 11.04 0.79
CA GLY A 14 -4.83 11.17 0.52
C GLY A 14 -5.22 11.00 -0.96
N SER A 15 -4.53 10.15 -1.71
CA SER A 15 -4.80 9.92 -3.14
C SER A 15 -6.26 9.57 -3.40
N CYS A 16 -6.92 10.36 -4.22
CA CYS A 16 -8.30 10.15 -4.65
C CYS A 16 -8.61 10.90 -5.95
N THR A 17 -9.02 10.17 -6.98
CA THR A 17 -9.43 10.75 -8.27
C THR A 17 -10.75 10.13 -8.71
N LEU A 18 -11.73 10.97 -9.09
CA LEU A 18 -12.99 10.52 -9.66
C LEU A 18 -12.90 10.51 -11.20
N LEU A 19 -13.14 9.35 -11.79
CA LEU A 19 -13.34 9.16 -13.23
C LEU A 19 -14.81 8.98 -13.54
N GLU A 20 -15.36 9.87 -14.38
CA GLU A 20 -16.69 9.78 -14.95
C GLU A 20 -16.56 9.50 -16.45
N ALA A 21 -16.93 8.29 -16.90
CA ALA A 21 -16.77 7.86 -18.28
C ALA A 21 -17.76 6.75 -18.65
N ALA A 22 -18.22 6.72 -19.88
CA ALA A 22 -19.16 5.72 -20.42
C ALA A 22 -20.41 5.52 -19.53
N GLY A 23 -20.88 6.58 -18.88
CA GLY A 23 -22.03 6.54 -17.97
C GLY A 23 -21.73 5.91 -16.60
N GLN A 24 -20.49 5.62 -16.29
CA GLN A 24 -20.02 5.01 -15.04
C GLN A 24 -19.16 5.99 -14.25
N ARG A 25 -19.01 5.72 -12.94
CA ARG A 25 -18.20 6.49 -12.00
C ARG A 25 -17.29 5.59 -11.20
N TYR A 26 -15.98 5.79 -11.35
CA TYR A 26 -14.97 5.05 -10.62
C TYR A 26 -14.09 5.99 -9.82
N LEU A 27 -13.71 5.60 -8.60
CA LEU A 27 -12.58 6.22 -7.91
C LEU A 27 -11.30 5.46 -8.24
N ILE A 28 -10.23 6.20 -8.49
CA ILE A 28 -8.87 5.68 -8.47
C ILE A 28 -8.31 6.11 -7.12
N ASP A 29 -8.08 5.12 -6.26
CA ASP A 29 -7.80 5.23 -4.83
C ASP A 29 -8.91 5.95 -4.03
N CYS A 30 -8.87 5.79 -2.73
CA CYS A 30 -9.72 6.47 -1.75
C CYS A 30 -8.92 6.60 -0.45
N GLY A 31 -7.92 7.46 -0.50
CA GLY A 31 -6.87 7.58 0.50
C GLY A 31 -7.22 8.51 1.64
N MET A 32 -6.60 8.24 2.79
CA MET A 32 -6.68 9.08 3.98
C MET A 32 -5.50 10.04 4.01
N GLU A 33 -5.76 11.30 4.27
CA GLU A 33 -4.72 12.29 4.57
C GLU A 33 -3.97 11.91 5.84
N GLN A 34 -2.65 12.04 5.82
CA GLN A 34 -1.78 11.74 6.94
C GLN A 34 -0.83 12.91 7.22
N GLY A 35 -0.85 13.37 8.46
CA GLY A 35 0.01 14.48 8.87
C GLY A 35 -0.69 15.84 8.86
N LYS A 36 0.08 16.88 8.61
CA LYS A 36 -0.42 18.27 8.49
C LYS A 36 -0.25 18.69 7.04
N ASP A 37 -1.27 18.45 6.25
CA ASP A 37 -1.32 18.91 4.88
C ASP A 37 -1.76 20.37 4.82
N VAL A 38 -1.28 21.10 3.84
CA VAL A 38 -1.64 22.50 3.58
C VAL A 38 -2.90 22.55 2.71
N TYR A 39 -3.07 21.56 1.84
CA TYR A 39 -4.20 21.43 0.93
C TYR A 39 -5.04 20.22 1.36
N GLU A 40 -6.23 20.49 1.86
CA GLU A 40 -7.17 19.44 2.27
C GLU A 40 -7.82 18.78 1.07
N ASN A 41 -8.09 17.48 1.19
CA ASN A 41 -8.83 16.72 0.20
C ASN A 41 -10.22 17.31 -0.02
N GLN A 42 -10.65 17.36 -1.27
CA GLN A 42 -11.99 17.79 -1.62
C GLN A 42 -13.02 16.67 -1.37
N PRO A 43 -14.22 17.00 -0.90
CA PRO A 43 -15.26 16.01 -0.75
C PRO A 43 -15.62 15.40 -2.12
N ILE A 44 -15.94 14.12 -2.12
CA ILE A 44 -16.40 13.43 -3.33
C ILE A 44 -17.72 14.09 -3.80
N PRO A 45 -17.78 14.61 -5.04
CA PRO A 45 -18.90 15.45 -5.49
C PRO A 45 -20.16 14.66 -5.88
N VAL A 46 -20.18 13.35 -5.65
CA VAL A 46 -21.28 12.44 -5.93
C VAL A 46 -21.62 11.61 -4.70
N ALA A 47 -22.86 11.17 -4.58
CA ALA A 47 -23.23 10.30 -3.47
C ALA A 47 -22.45 8.97 -3.55
N PRO A 48 -21.95 8.41 -2.43
CA PRO A 48 -21.22 7.16 -2.43
C PRO A 48 -21.94 6.00 -3.11
N GLY A 49 -23.29 5.95 -3.02
CA GLY A 49 -24.10 4.93 -3.71
C GLY A 49 -24.16 5.08 -5.23
N GLU A 50 -23.68 6.20 -5.80
CA GLU A 50 -23.61 6.43 -7.25
C GLU A 50 -22.22 6.09 -7.83
N ILE A 51 -21.29 5.62 -7.00
CA ILE A 51 -19.96 5.16 -7.42
C ILE A 51 -20.06 3.69 -7.76
N ASP A 52 -19.72 3.32 -9.00
CA ASP A 52 -19.80 1.95 -9.52
C ASP A 52 -18.67 1.06 -9.00
N GLY A 53 -17.50 1.63 -8.74
CA GLY A 53 -16.35 0.90 -8.19
C GLY A 53 -15.19 1.78 -7.78
N VAL A 54 -14.23 1.16 -7.08
CA VAL A 54 -12.95 1.77 -6.73
C VAL A 54 -11.83 0.91 -7.31
N LEU A 55 -10.82 1.54 -7.88
CA LEU A 55 -9.60 0.93 -8.39
C LEU A 55 -8.47 1.28 -7.42
N ALA A 56 -8.03 0.33 -6.61
CA ALA A 56 -6.96 0.56 -5.64
C ALA A 56 -5.60 0.20 -6.23
N THR A 57 -4.66 1.17 -6.21
CA THR A 57 -3.31 0.99 -6.75
C THR A 57 -2.46 0.11 -5.84
N HIS A 58 -2.50 0.33 -4.53
CA HIS A 58 -1.77 -0.44 -3.52
C HIS A 58 -2.37 -0.26 -2.12
N ALA A 59 -1.80 -0.95 -1.12
CA ALA A 59 -2.46 -1.11 0.18
C ALA A 59 -2.15 -0.02 1.22
N HIS A 60 -1.33 0.99 0.93
CA HIS A 60 -1.07 2.06 1.89
C HIS A 60 -2.34 2.84 2.25
N ILE A 61 -2.39 3.35 3.48
CA ILE A 61 -3.58 4.01 4.04
C ILE A 61 -3.89 5.34 3.35
N ASP A 62 -2.88 6.04 2.85
CA ASP A 62 -3.06 7.25 2.04
C ASP A 62 -3.59 6.98 0.62
N HIS A 63 -3.80 5.71 0.25
CA HIS A 63 -4.47 5.26 -0.98
C HIS A 63 -5.78 4.50 -0.72
N THR A 64 -5.97 3.93 0.47
CA THR A 64 -7.12 3.05 0.77
C THR A 64 -7.87 3.39 2.05
N GLY A 65 -7.31 4.25 2.89
CA GLY A 65 -7.73 4.45 4.26
C GLY A 65 -9.14 5.01 4.45
N LEU A 66 -9.74 5.62 3.42
CA LEU A 66 -11.14 6.12 3.48
C LEU A 66 -12.16 5.13 2.87
N LEU A 67 -11.74 3.96 2.40
CA LEU A 67 -12.65 2.93 1.90
C LEU A 67 -13.72 2.51 2.92
N PRO A 68 -13.39 2.28 4.22
CA PRO A 68 -14.40 1.97 5.22
C PRO A 68 -15.42 3.10 5.41
N LEU A 69 -14.97 4.35 5.41
CA LEU A 69 -15.86 5.52 5.50
C LEU A 69 -16.76 5.63 4.26
N LEU A 70 -16.23 5.37 3.08
CA LEU A 70 -16.99 5.35 1.84
C LEU A 70 -18.13 4.32 1.90
N VAL A 71 -17.83 3.11 2.41
CA VAL A 71 -18.82 2.03 2.59
C VAL A 71 -19.85 2.39 3.67
N ARG A 72 -19.43 2.92 4.82
CA ARG A 72 -20.31 3.44 5.87
C ARG A 72 -21.31 4.46 5.29
N ASN A 73 -20.87 5.32 4.38
CA ASN A 73 -21.67 6.36 3.75
C ASN A 73 -22.51 5.88 2.56
N GLY A 74 -22.54 4.57 2.27
CA GLY A 74 -23.48 3.98 1.31
C GLY A 74 -22.90 3.43 0.03
N PHE A 75 -21.57 3.40 -0.16
CA PHE A 75 -20.94 2.70 -1.28
C PHE A 75 -21.25 1.20 -1.22
N ARG A 76 -21.58 0.62 -2.38
CA ARG A 76 -21.91 -0.82 -2.52
C ARG A 76 -21.27 -1.45 -3.75
N GLY A 77 -20.47 -0.68 -4.49
CA GLY A 77 -19.72 -1.16 -5.64
C GLY A 77 -18.59 -2.13 -5.25
N ARG A 78 -17.81 -2.55 -6.23
CA ARG A 78 -16.64 -3.41 -6.01
C ARG A 78 -15.38 -2.57 -5.84
N ILE A 79 -14.43 -3.10 -5.06
CA ILE A 79 -13.09 -2.55 -4.94
C ILE A 79 -12.15 -3.50 -5.70
N TYR A 80 -11.62 -3.02 -6.81
CA TYR A 80 -10.74 -3.76 -7.69
C TYR A 80 -9.29 -3.50 -7.31
N ALA A 81 -8.50 -4.54 -7.11
CA ALA A 81 -7.09 -4.47 -6.76
C ALA A 81 -6.35 -5.71 -7.25
N THR A 82 -5.04 -5.73 -7.15
CA THR A 82 -4.29 -6.99 -7.25
C THR A 82 -4.62 -7.89 -6.05
N ARG A 83 -4.41 -9.22 -6.17
CA ARG A 83 -4.67 -10.15 -5.05
C ARG A 83 -3.86 -9.77 -3.80
N PRO A 84 -2.53 -9.56 -3.88
CA PRO A 84 -1.76 -9.21 -2.69
C PRO A 84 -2.18 -7.86 -2.10
N THR A 85 -2.53 -6.86 -2.92
CA THR A 85 -3.08 -5.59 -2.43
C THR A 85 -4.36 -5.80 -1.64
N ALA A 86 -5.30 -6.63 -2.14
CA ALA A 86 -6.55 -6.92 -1.43
C ALA A 86 -6.29 -7.63 -0.08
N GLU A 87 -5.34 -8.55 -0.03
CA GLU A 87 -4.93 -9.23 1.20
C GLU A 87 -4.28 -8.27 2.21
N LEU A 88 -3.33 -7.44 1.77
CA LEU A 88 -2.71 -6.42 2.62
C LEU A 88 -3.73 -5.39 3.11
N CYS A 89 -4.65 -4.92 2.25
CA CYS A 89 -5.75 -4.04 2.67
C CYS A 89 -6.59 -4.66 3.78
N SER A 90 -6.77 -5.99 3.77
CA SER A 90 -7.57 -6.66 4.80
C SER A 90 -6.99 -6.50 6.21
N ILE A 91 -5.68 -6.50 6.36
CA ILE A 91 -5.02 -6.28 7.65
C ILE A 91 -4.84 -4.79 7.96
N MET A 92 -4.47 -3.99 6.95
CA MET A 92 -4.23 -2.55 7.12
C MET A 92 -5.48 -1.77 7.51
N LEU A 93 -6.63 -2.07 6.89
CA LEU A 93 -7.90 -1.39 7.21
C LEU A 93 -8.44 -1.78 8.58
N ARG A 94 -8.25 -3.03 9.03
CA ARG A 94 -8.57 -3.44 10.40
C ARG A 94 -7.72 -2.71 11.44
N ASP A 95 -6.42 -2.65 11.20
CA ASP A 95 -5.48 -1.95 12.08
C ASP A 95 -5.81 -0.46 12.17
N SER A 96 -6.06 0.18 11.02
CA SER A 96 -6.47 1.59 10.97
C SER A 96 -7.79 1.84 11.74
N ALA A 97 -8.79 0.98 11.59
CA ALA A 97 -10.04 1.09 12.34
C ALA A 97 -9.83 0.92 13.84
N HIS A 98 -9.01 -0.06 14.24
CA HIS A 98 -8.67 -0.29 15.64
C HIS A 98 -7.96 0.93 16.27
N ILE A 99 -7.01 1.53 15.56
CA ILE A 99 -6.32 2.74 16.02
C ILE A 99 -7.32 3.88 16.21
N GLN A 100 -8.25 4.10 15.29
CA GLN A 100 -9.24 5.17 15.38
C GLN A 100 -10.22 4.95 16.53
N GLU A 101 -10.70 3.74 16.74
CA GLU A 101 -11.56 3.39 17.87
C GLU A 101 -10.81 3.62 19.20
N PHE A 102 -9.57 3.17 19.30
CA PHE A 102 -8.73 3.36 20.49
C PHE A 102 -8.46 4.85 20.76
N GLU A 103 -8.16 5.63 19.73
CA GLU A 103 -7.95 7.08 19.89
C GLU A 103 -9.21 7.82 20.35
N ALA A 104 -10.38 7.45 19.78
CA ALA A 104 -11.67 8.01 20.18
C ALA A 104 -11.96 7.69 21.64
N GLU A 105 -11.79 6.43 22.05
CA GLU A 105 -11.95 6.04 23.47
C GLU A 105 -10.99 6.78 24.40
N TRP A 106 -9.74 6.93 23.99
CA TRP A 106 -8.74 7.64 24.80
C TRP A 106 -9.06 9.13 24.96
N LYS A 107 -9.48 9.80 23.85
CA LYS A 107 -9.95 11.19 23.87
C LYS A 107 -11.17 11.33 24.77
N ASN A 108 -12.12 10.41 24.69
CA ASN A 108 -13.34 10.42 25.49
C ASN A 108 -13.03 10.24 27.00
N ARG A 109 -12.15 9.30 27.36
CA ARG A 109 -11.71 9.13 28.76
C ARG A 109 -11.04 10.38 29.33
N LYS A 110 -10.23 11.09 28.53
CA LYS A 110 -9.66 12.37 28.94
C LYS A 110 -10.70 13.49 29.02
N GLY A 111 -11.61 13.54 28.04
CA GLY A 111 -12.64 14.56 27.92
C GLY A 111 -13.70 14.51 29.04
N GLN A 112 -13.98 13.33 29.60
CA GLN A 112 -14.95 13.17 30.71
C GLN A 112 -14.68 14.10 31.92
N ARG A 113 -13.41 14.37 32.20
CA ARG A 113 -13.03 15.25 33.33
C ARG A 113 -13.22 16.73 33.01
N SER A 114 -13.28 17.12 31.76
CA SER A 114 -13.43 18.51 31.31
C SER A 114 -14.84 18.82 30.75
N GLY A 115 -15.75 17.84 30.73
CA GLY A 115 -17.10 18.02 30.17
C GLY A 115 -17.10 18.17 28.64
N ALA A 116 -16.04 17.69 27.96
CA ALA A 116 -15.99 17.71 26.48
C ALA A 116 -16.99 16.72 25.87
N GLU A 117 -17.55 17.07 24.72
CA GLU A 117 -18.43 16.16 23.98
C GLU A 117 -17.68 14.91 23.52
N PRO A 118 -18.34 13.74 23.53
CA PRO A 118 -17.73 12.50 23.03
C PRO A 118 -17.33 12.60 21.55
N VAL A 119 -16.16 12.08 21.21
CA VAL A 119 -15.66 11.95 19.84
C VAL A 119 -15.96 10.55 19.34
N GLU A 120 -16.54 10.43 18.17
CA GLU A 120 -16.70 9.15 17.49
C GLU A 120 -15.52 8.87 16.55
N PRO A 121 -15.15 7.58 16.33
CA PRO A 121 -14.17 7.25 15.30
C PRO A 121 -14.74 7.57 13.91
N MET A 122 -13.86 7.90 12.98
CA MET A 122 -14.25 8.18 11.59
C MET A 122 -14.98 6.97 10.98
N TYR A 123 -14.51 5.77 11.29
CA TYR A 123 -15.16 4.49 11.00
C TYR A 123 -14.73 3.43 12.03
N THR A 124 -15.45 2.34 12.05
CA THR A 124 -15.28 1.23 13.00
C THR A 124 -14.67 0.01 12.33
N ILE A 125 -14.28 -1.01 13.14
CA ILE A 125 -13.85 -2.32 12.62
C ILE A 125 -14.95 -2.95 11.75
N GLN A 126 -16.24 -2.77 12.10
CA GLN A 126 -17.35 -3.29 11.28
C GLN A 126 -17.41 -2.64 9.90
N ASP A 127 -17.14 -1.33 9.83
CA ASP A 127 -17.07 -0.63 8.54
C ASP A 127 -15.88 -1.11 7.71
N ALA A 128 -14.73 -1.38 8.35
CA ALA A 128 -13.55 -1.96 7.70
C ALA A 128 -13.85 -3.36 7.15
N GLU A 129 -14.51 -4.24 7.93
CA GLU A 129 -14.92 -5.58 7.48
C GLU A 129 -15.90 -5.50 6.30
N ALA A 130 -16.83 -4.55 6.33
CA ALA A 130 -17.77 -4.33 5.23
C ALA A 130 -17.03 -3.90 3.95
N ALA A 131 -16.01 -3.04 4.06
CA ALA A 131 -15.17 -2.63 2.92
C ALA A 131 -14.31 -3.80 2.39
N ILE A 132 -13.69 -4.57 3.27
CA ILE A 132 -12.88 -5.73 2.92
C ILE A 132 -13.70 -6.75 2.12
N ALA A 133 -14.95 -6.97 2.45
CA ALA A 133 -15.85 -7.89 1.74
C ALA A 133 -16.12 -7.46 0.27
N LEU A 134 -15.94 -6.20 -0.08
CA LEU A 134 -16.14 -5.68 -1.43
C LEU A 134 -14.92 -5.84 -2.34
N PHE A 135 -13.75 -6.16 -1.80
CA PHE A 135 -12.54 -6.36 -2.60
C PHE A 135 -12.68 -7.53 -3.59
N ARG A 136 -12.11 -7.33 -4.76
CA ARG A 136 -11.95 -8.32 -5.82
C ARG A 136 -10.51 -8.29 -6.29
N GLY A 137 -9.75 -9.35 -5.97
CA GLY A 137 -8.35 -9.50 -6.30
C GLY A 137 -8.15 -10.06 -7.70
N TYR A 138 -7.26 -9.45 -8.48
CA TYR A 138 -6.90 -9.83 -9.83
C TYR A 138 -5.39 -10.06 -9.95
N ASP A 139 -5.02 -10.83 -10.97
CA ASP A 139 -3.62 -11.04 -11.32
C ASP A 139 -3.10 -9.85 -12.15
N TYR A 140 -1.80 -9.59 -12.08
CA TYR A 140 -1.16 -8.62 -12.95
C TYR A 140 -1.33 -8.96 -14.43
N ASN A 141 -1.30 -7.93 -15.27
CA ASN A 141 -1.31 -8.02 -16.73
C ASN A 141 -2.56 -8.72 -17.33
N LYS A 142 -3.66 -8.81 -16.56
CA LYS A 142 -4.95 -9.30 -17.06
C LYS A 142 -5.86 -8.11 -17.35
N GLU A 143 -6.45 -8.12 -18.54
CA GLU A 143 -7.51 -7.17 -18.89
C GLU A 143 -8.81 -7.55 -18.18
N ILE A 144 -9.47 -6.56 -17.61
CA ILE A 144 -10.70 -6.69 -16.84
C ILE A 144 -11.70 -5.70 -17.41
N GLU A 145 -12.78 -6.19 -17.99
CA GLU A 145 -13.90 -5.35 -18.37
C GLU A 145 -14.74 -5.01 -17.13
N LEU A 146 -14.77 -3.74 -16.78
CA LEU A 146 -15.56 -3.23 -15.63
C LEU A 146 -17.01 -2.98 -16.04
N ALA A 147 -17.20 -2.40 -17.23
CA ALA A 147 -18.46 -2.08 -17.86
C ALA A 147 -18.25 -1.95 -19.38
N PRO A 148 -19.31 -1.97 -20.18
CA PRO A 148 -19.20 -1.71 -21.61
C PRO A 148 -18.44 -0.41 -21.91
N GLY A 149 -17.30 -0.54 -22.60
CA GLY A 149 -16.42 0.59 -22.93
C GLY A 149 -15.41 0.98 -21.86
N ILE A 150 -15.31 0.26 -20.74
CA ILE A 150 -14.26 0.49 -19.72
C ILE A 150 -13.52 -0.82 -19.43
N VAL A 151 -12.26 -0.86 -19.81
CA VAL A 151 -11.34 -1.99 -19.54
C VAL A 151 -10.18 -1.48 -18.72
N ILE A 152 -9.72 -2.26 -17.75
CA ILE A 152 -8.54 -1.94 -16.94
C ILE A 152 -7.51 -3.06 -16.98
N ARG A 153 -6.28 -2.71 -16.58
CA ARG A 153 -5.20 -3.67 -16.31
C ARG A 153 -4.30 -3.15 -15.20
N PHE A 154 -3.99 -4.02 -14.24
CA PHE A 154 -2.99 -3.77 -13.21
C PHE A 154 -1.61 -4.20 -13.68
N VAL A 155 -0.61 -3.34 -13.57
CA VAL A 155 0.77 -3.59 -13.97
C VAL A 155 1.69 -3.33 -12.79
N ASP A 156 2.57 -4.28 -12.48
CA ASP A 156 3.48 -4.19 -11.34
C ASP A 156 4.37 -2.95 -11.43
N VAL A 157 4.39 -2.15 -10.38
CA VAL A 157 5.13 -0.88 -10.28
C VAL A 157 6.24 -0.92 -9.23
N GLY A 158 6.46 -2.08 -8.57
CA GLY A 158 7.62 -2.34 -7.72
C GLY A 158 7.75 -1.48 -6.47
N HIS A 159 6.64 -0.97 -5.93
CA HIS A 159 6.64 -0.13 -4.73
C HIS A 159 6.40 -0.92 -3.45
N LEU A 160 5.39 -1.77 -3.48
CA LEU A 160 4.96 -2.64 -2.38
C LEU A 160 4.46 -3.96 -2.98
N LEU A 161 4.44 -5.03 -2.20
CA LEU A 161 3.83 -6.28 -2.63
C LEU A 161 2.39 -6.02 -3.10
N GLY A 162 2.10 -6.36 -4.35
CA GLY A 162 0.79 -6.12 -4.96
C GLY A 162 0.60 -4.74 -5.57
N SER A 163 1.52 -3.78 -5.37
CA SER A 163 1.38 -2.42 -5.93
C SER A 163 1.30 -2.43 -7.44
N SER A 164 0.50 -1.51 -7.99
CA SER A 164 0.29 -1.45 -9.44
C SER A 164 0.09 -0.05 -9.96
N SER A 165 0.60 0.19 -11.16
CA SER A 165 0.03 1.19 -12.04
C SER A 165 -1.25 0.61 -12.67
N ILE A 166 -2.23 1.48 -12.93
CA ILE A 166 -3.50 1.09 -13.53
C ILE A 166 -3.60 1.69 -14.94
N GLU A 167 -3.69 0.85 -15.94
CA GLU A 167 -4.08 1.24 -17.29
C GLU A 167 -5.60 1.16 -17.41
N ILE A 168 -6.21 2.20 -17.98
CA ILE A 168 -7.65 2.28 -18.18
C ILE A 168 -7.92 2.66 -19.63
N TRP A 169 -8.63 1.81 -20.38
CA TRP A 169 -9.12 2.12 -21.71
C TRP A 169 -10.59 2.51 -21.62
N VAL A 170 -10.89 3.73 -22.03
CA VAL A 170 -12.25 4.27 -22.11
C VAL A 170 -12.64 4.41 -23.57
N THR A 171 -13.69 3.71 -23.99
CA THR A 171 -14.26 3.79 -25.33
C THR A 171 -15.59 4.55 -25.29
N GLU A 172 -15.61 5.73 -25.90
CA GLU A 172 -16.79 6.58 -26.03
C GLU A 172 -16.92 7.06 -27.48
N ASN A 173 -18.13 7.07 -28.03
CA ASN A 173 -18.39 7.57 -29.40
C ASN A 173 -17.51 6.96 -30.49
N GLY A 174 -17.12 5.70 -30.33
CA GLY A 174 -16.28 4.97 -31.28
C GLY A 174 -14.77 5.28 -31.21
N ALA A 175 -14.33 6.08 -30.25
CA ALA A 175 -12.94 6.37 -29.97
C ALA A 175 -12.51 5.78 -28.62
N THR A 176 -11.30 5.22 -28.56
CA THR A 176 -10.73 4.71 -27.31
C THR A 176 -9.61 5.64 -26.84
N THR A 177 -9.66 6.03 -25.58
CA THR A 177 -8.62 6.81 -24.88
C THR A 177 -7.98 5.96 -23.80
N LYS A 178 -6.65 5.91 -23.76
CA LYS A 178 -5.87 5.18 -22.77
C LYS A 178 -5.37 6.14 -21.68
N LEU A 179 -5.78 5.89 -20.45
CA LEU A 179 -5.31 6.58 -19.26
C LEU A 179 -4.33 5.67 -18.49
N VAL A 180 -3.34 6.24 -17.85
CA VAL A 180 -2.44 5.56 -16.91
C VAL A 180 -2.38 6.32 -15.60
N PHE A 181 -2.66 5.61 -14.50
CA PHE A 181 -2.43 6.09 -13.15
C PHE A 181 -1.24 5.32 -12.56
N SER A 182 -0.19 6.01 -12.16
CA SER A 182 1.04 5.36 -11.71
C SER A 182 0.87 4.59 -10.39
N GLY A 183 -0.02 5.04 -9.50
CA GLY A 183 0.16 4.75 -8.09
C GLY A 183 1.51 5.29 -7.61
N ASP A 184 2.02 4.77 -6.51
CA ASP A 184 3.38 5.05 -6.05
C ASP A 184 4.37 4.16 -6.80
N ILE A 185 5.44 4.76 -7.31
CA ILE A 185 6.44 4.07 -8.13
C ILE A 185 7.59 3.60 -7.25
N GLY A 186 7.92 2.32 -7.34
CA GLY A 186 9.03 1.73 -6.61
C GLY A 186 10.41 2.11 -7.17
N ASN A 187 11.42 1.75 -6.40
CA ASN A 187 12.80 1.87 -6.83
C ASN A 187 13.28 0.57 -7.50
N HIS A 188 14.34 0.68 -8.33
CA HIS A 188 15.04 -0.50 -8.86
C HIS A 188 15.83 -1.21 -7.76
N ASP A 189 16.11 -2.49 -8.00
CA ASP A 189 16.97 -3.34 -7.15
C ASP A 189 16.53 -3.36 -5.68
N GLN A 190 15.23 -3.32 -5.41
CA GLN A 190 14.70 -3.59 -4.07
C GLN A 190 14.60 -5.10 -3.86
N PRO A 191 14.95 -5.62 -2.68
CA PRO A 191 14.80 -7.05 -2.43
C PRO A 191 13.33 -7.45 -2.38
N ILE A 192 13.05 -8.71 -2.68
CA ILE A 192 11.76 -9.41 -2.58
C ILE A 192 10.84 -9.10 -3.75
N ILE A 193 10.59 -7.83 -4.07
CA ILE A 193 9.64 -7.41 -5.09
C ILE A 193 10.34 -7.08 -6.41
N LYS A 194 9.60 -7.12 -7.50
CA LYS A 194 10.12 -6.81 -8.84
C LYS A 194 10.40 -5.33 -9.02
N ASP A 195 11.28 -5.04 -9.96
CA ASP A 195 11.47 -3.69 -10.46
C ASP A 195 10.22 -3.14 -11.14
N PRO A 196 10.03 -1.80 -11.13
CA PRO A 196 8.92 -1.16 -11.82
C PRO A 196 8.83 -1.51 -13.30
N THR A 197 7.65 -1.88 -13.76
CA THR A 197 7.37 -2.05 -15.19
C THR A 197 6.96 -0.72 -15.79
N TYR A 198 7.70 -0.25 -16.81
CA TYR A 198 7.39 1.00 -17.50
C TYR A 198 6.29 0.80 -18.55
N LEU A 199 5.24 1.62 -18.42
CA LEU A 199 4.12 1.64 -19.36
C LEU A 199 4.41 2.56 -20.56
N LYS A 200 3.83 2.24 -21.71
CA LYS A 200 3.99 2.97 -22.97
C LYS A 200 2.63 3.24 -23.61
N ASP A 201 2.63 4.15 -24.56
CA ASP A 201 1.48 4.40 -25.46
C ASP A 201 0.21 4.82 -24.72
N ALA A 202 0.33 5.72 -23.74
CA ALA A 202 -0.79 6.34 -23.05
C ALA A 202 -1.16 7.68 -23.69
N ASP A 203 -2.48 7.99 -23.79
CA ASP A 203 -2.95 9.31 -24.18
C ASP A 203 -2.80 10.31 -23.01
N TYR A 204 -3.05 9.85 -21.79
CA TYR A 204 -2.89 10.66 -20.57
C TYR A 204 -2.21 9.84 -19.47
N VAL A 205 -1.27 10.47 -18.77
CA VAL A 205 -0.54 9.88 -17.63
C VAL A 205 -0.75 10.75 -16.40
N PHE A 206 -1.16 10.11 -15.31
CA PHE A 206 -1.28 10.70 -13.97
C PHE A 206 -0.26 10.02 -13.09
N MET A 207 0.76 10.76 -12.67
CA MET A 207 1.93 10.19 -12.03
C MET A 207 2.26 10.92 -10.74
N GLU A 208 2.69 10.17 -9.70
CA GLU A 208 3.23 10.75 -8.49
C GLU A 208 4.45 11.65 -8.76
N SER A 209 4.70 12.57 -7.85
CA SER A 209 5.87 13.44 -7.91
C SER A 209 6.47 13.75 -6.53
N THR A 210 6.38 12.80 -5.61
CA THR A 210 6.84 12.91 -4.21
C THR A 210 8.30 13.35 -4.11
N TYR A 211 9.15 12.80 -4.96
CA TYR A 211 10.56 13.17 -5.10
C TYR A 211 10.87 13.87 -6.44
N GLY A 212 9.88 14.52 -7.06
CA GLY A 212 10.02 15.12 -8.36
C GLY A 212 11.00 16.32 -8.42
N ASP A 213 11.32 16.91 -7.28
CA ASP A 213 12.24 18.06 -7.14
C ASP A 213 13.65 17.67 -6.69
N ARG A 214 13.93 16.40 -6.40
CA ARG A 214 15.21 15.94 -5.86
C ARG A 214 15.53 14.51 -6.22
N SER A 215 16.80 14.15 -6.16
CA SER A 215 17.28 12.78 -6.30
C SER A 215 17.69 12.19 -4.95
N HIS A 216 17.48 10.91 -4.79
CA HIS A 216 18.11 10.15 -3.71
C HIS A 216 19.63 10.12 -3.94
N GLY A 217 20.41 10.16 -2.86
CA GLY A 217 21.85 9.91 -2.93
C GLY A 217 22.15 8.45 -3.35
N PRO A 218 23.43 8.12 -3.58
CA PRO A 218 23.83 6.76 -3.89
C PRO A 218 23.39 5.82 -2.77
N ARG A 219 22.85 4.64 -3.15
CA ARG A 219 22.41 3.64 -2.18
C ARG A 219 23.62 3.09 -1.42
N PRO A 220 23.60 3.10 -0.08
CA PRO A 220 24.60 2.40 0.69
C PRO A 220 24.41 0.88 0.56
N ASP A 221 25.46 0.13 0.86
CA ASP A 221 25.33 -1.30 1.11
C ASP A 221 24.63 -1.51 2.47
N TYR A 222 23.30 -1.66 2.42
CA TYR A 222 22.45 -1.79 3.61
C TYR A 222 22.83 -3.01 4.47
N VAL A 223 23.24 -4.11 3.83
CA VAL A 223 23.65 -5.34 4.52
C VAL A 223 24.94 -5.09 5.30
N ALA A 224 25.95 -4.51 4.65
CA ALA A 224 27.23 -4.21 5.30
C ALA A 224 27.08 -3.17 6.44
N GLU A 225 26.29 -2.12 6.21
CA GLU A 225 26.07 -1.09 7.24
C GLU A 225 25.27 -1.63 8.44
N LEU A 226 24.23 -2.42 8.20
CA LEU A 226 23.46 -3.06 9.26
C LEU A 226 24.34 -4.05 10.04
N ALA A 227 25.15 -4.86 9.36
CA ALA A 227 26.09 -5.79 10.01
C ALA A 227 27.07 -5.08 10.93
N LYS A 228 27.64 -3.93 10.53
CA LYS A 228 28.51 -3.09 11.38
C LYS A 228 27.78 -2.60 12.64
N ILE A 229 26.53 -2.15 12.49
CA ILE A 229 25.73 -1.68 13.64
C ILE A 229 25.45 -2.83 14.60
N LEU A 230 25.04 -3.99 14.09
CA LEU A 230 24.79 -5.20 14.87
C LEU A 230 26.05 -5.62 15.62
N GLN A 231 27.20 -5.78 14.92
CA GLN A 231 28.47 -6.18 15.50
C GLN A 231 28.85 -5.25 16.66
N ARG A 232 28.95 -3.96 16.38
CA ARG A 232 29.32 -2.96 17.38
C ARG A 232 28.41 -2.95 18.61
N THR A 233 27.11 -3.22 18.40
CA THR A 233 26.14 -3.21 19.51
C THR A 233 26.22 -4.47 20.34
N PHE A 234 26.36 -5.64 19.69
CA PHE A 234 26.50 -6.92 20.38
C PHE A 234 27.83 -7.03 21.13
N ASP A 235 28.93 -6.51 20.58
CA ASP A 235 30.24 -6.45 21.26
C ASP A 235 30.18 -5.70 22.59
N ARG A 236 29.23 -4.81 22.75
CA ARG A 236 28.96 -4.07 23.99
C ARG A 236 27.87 -4.71 24.86
N GLY A 237 27.34 -5.86 24.49
CA GLY A 237 26.26 -6.55 25.20
C GLY A 237 24.90 -5.88 25.07
N GLY A 238 24.70 -5.03 24.04
CA GLY A 238 23.46 -4.30 23.81
C GLY A 238 22.49 -5.01 22.86
N ASN A 239 21.28 -4.46 22.74
CA ASN A 239 20.26 -4.86 21.77
C ASN A 239 20.09 -3.78 20.73
N VAL A 240 19.70 -4.16 19.50
CA VAL A 240 19.35 -3.24 18.42
C VAL A 240 17.83 -3.22 18.26
N VAL A 241 17.23 -2.03 18.34
CA VAL A 241 15.82 -1.79 18.09
C VAL A 241 15.69 -1.01 16.79
N ILE A 242 14.92 -1.53 15.86
CA ILE A 242 14.74 -0.95 14.52
C ILE A 242 13.27 -0.57 14.34
N PRO A 243 12.90 0.71 14.44
CA PRO A 243 11.56 1.16 14.07
C PRO A 243 11.39 1.00 12.55
N SER A 244 10.32 0.36 12.14
CA SER A 244 10.01 0.17 10.71
C SER A 244 8.50 0.08 10.49
N PHE A 245 8.05 0.45 9.29
CA PHE A 245 6.67 0.18 8.89
C PHE A 245 6.40 -1.33 8.83
N ALA A 246 5.19 -1.71 9.21
CA ALA A 246 4.79 -3.11 9.30
C ALA A 246 4.83 -3.85 7.96
N VAL A 247 4.53 -3.13 6.87
CA VAL A 247 4.50 -3.65 5.51
C VAL A 247 5.64 -3.05 4.68
N GLY A 248 6.33 -3.87 3.92
CA GLY A 248 7.46 -3.52 3.06
C GLY A 248 8.78 -3.48 3.84
N ARG A 249 9.03 -2.40 4.58
CA ARG A 249 10.33 -2.19 5.25
C ARG A 249 10.70 -3.28 6.27
N THR A 250 9.75 -3.82 7.01
CA THR A 250 10.02 -4.92 7.95
C THR A 250 10.48 -6.17 7.19
N GLN A 251 9.86 -6.51 6.07
CA GLN A 251 10.23 -7.68 5.28
C GLN A 251 11.60 -7.51 4.61
N GLU A 252 11.92 -6.32 4.11
CA GLU A 252 13.27 -6.00 3.61
C GLU A 252 14.35 -6.17 4.69
N LEU A 253 14.08 -5.70 5.92
CA LEU A 253 15.02 -5.87 7.04
C LEU A 253 15.21 -7.33 7.40
N LEU A 254 14.17 -8.15 7.38
CA LEU A 254 14.28 -9.60 7.58
C LEU A 254 15.15 -10.24 6.49
N TYR A 255 14.95 -9.83 5.23
CA TYR A 255 15.78 -10.29 4.11
C TYR A 255 17.27 -9.97 4.32
N PHE A 256 17.59 -8.73 4.70
CA PHE A 256 18.98 -8.34 4.98
C PHE A 256 19.56 -9.07 6.20
N ILE A 257 18.78 -9.27 7.26
CA ILE A 257 19.24 -10.00 8.45
C ILE A 257 19.49 -11.47 8.14
N ARG A 258 18.64 -12.12 7.30
CA ARG A 258 18.90 -13.48 6.81
C ARG A 258 20.25 -13.53 6.10
N GLU A 259 20.51 -12.61 5.18
CA GLU A 259 21.77 -12.55 4.44
C GLU A 259 22.99 -12.34 5.36
N ILE A 260 22.86 -11.44 6.36
CA ILE A 260 23.90 -11.23 7.38
C ILE A 260 24.21 -12.53 8.13
N LYS A 261 23.19 -13.30 8.51
CA LYS A 261 23.35 -14.58 9.19
C LYS A 261 23.98 -15.64 8.29
N GLU A 262 23.50 -15.80 7.07
CA GLU A 262 24.03 -16.78 6.11
C GLU A 262 25.49 -16.53 5.75
N LYS A 263 25.86 -15.27 5.54
CA LYS A 263 27.23 -14.86 5.23
C LYS A 263 28.15 -14.72 6.46
N ASN A 264 27.64 -14.97 7.67
CA ASN A 264 28.38 -14.82 8.92
C ASN A 264 29.04 -13.45 9.10
N LEU A 265 28.33 -12.37 8.70
CA LEU A 265 28.87 -11.01 8.73
C LEU A 265 28.95 -10.42 10.16
N VAL A 266 28.28 -11.03 11.13
CA VAL A 266 28.39 -10.74 12.57
C VAL A 266 29.06 -11.93 13.24
N THR A 267 30.21 -11.71 13.87
CA THR A 267 31.06 -12.75 14.43
C THR A 267 31.11 -12.73 15.96
N GLY A 268 31.39 -13.86 16.59
CA GLY A 268 31.54 -13.95 18.06
C GLY A 268 30.23 -13.99 18.86
N HIS A 269 29.09 -13.89 18.23
CA HIS A 269 27.76 -13.82 18.90
C HIS A 269 26.84 -15.00 18.57
N GLY A 270 27.28 -15.96 17.79
CA GLY A 270 26.50 -17.13 17.37
C GLY A 270 25.28 -16.77 16.56
N CYS A 271 24.22 -17.57 16.66
CA CYS A 271 22.95 -17.29 16.04
C CYS A 271 22.14 -16.35 16.94
N PHE A 272 22.22 -15.03 16.72
CA PHE A 272 21.45 -14.05 17.48
C PHE A 272 19.94 -14.11 17.13
N PRO A 273 19.05 -13.94 18.13
CA PRO A 273 17.61 -13.94 17.88
C PRO A 273 17.15 -12.63 17.24
N VAL A 274 16.07 -12.72 16.48
CA VAL A 274 15.37 -11.58 15.88
C VAL A 274 13.89 -11.67 16.28
N TYR A 275 13.33 -10.57 16.73
CA TYR A 275 11.94 -10.49 17.19
C TYR A 275 11.18 -9.45 16.38
N ILE A 276 10.00 -9.80 15.90
CA ILE A 276 9.04 -8.87 15.32
C ILE A 276 8.01 -8.56 16.41
N ASP A 277 8.09 -7.35 16.98
CA ASP A 277 7.19 -6.90 18.05
C ASP A 277 6.05 -6.02 17.49
N SER A 278 5.33 -6.57 16.50
CA SER A 278 4.18 -5.91 15.88
C SER A 278 3.23 -6.97 15.30
N PRO A 279 2.01 -7.11 15.84
CA PRO A 279 1.02 -8.04 15.28
C PRO A 279 0.76 -7.78 13.80
N LEU A 280 0.62 -6.52 13.38
CA LEU A 280 0.42 -6.15 11.97
C LEU A 280 1.60 -6.60 11.09
N ALA A 281 2.85 -6.41 11.54
CA ALA A 281 4.02 -6.84 10.79
C ALA A 281 4.13 -8.37 10.67
N ILE A 282 3.67 -9.11 11.69
CA ILE A 282 3.60 -10.57 11.68
C ILE A 282 2.58 -11.03 10.62
N GLU A 283 1.38 -10.46 10.62
CA GLU A 283 0.35 -10.77 9.63
C GLU A 283 0.78 -10.39 8.21
N ALA A 284 1.41 -9.23 8.03
CA ALA A 284 1.96 -8.81 6.75
C ALA A 284 3.04 -9.81 6.25
N THR A 285 3.97 -10.21 7.12
CA THR A 285 5.01 -11.20 6.78
C THR A 285 4.40 -12.53 6.36
N ARG A 286 3.28 -12.94 6.98
CA ARG A 286 2.55 -14.13 6.57
C ARG A 286 1.97 -13.99 5.16
N ILE A 287 1.36 -12.84 4.83
CA ILE A 287 0.85 -12.59 3.47
C ILE A 287 1.99 -12.67 2.45
N PHE A 288 3.17 -12.12 2.73
CA PHE A 288 4.33 -12.26 1.85
C PHE A 288 4.70 -13.74 1.63
N LYS A 289 4.68 -14.58 2.67
CA LYS A 289 5.00 -16.01 2.56
C LYS A 289 3.96 -16.81 1.78
N ASP A 290 2.70 -16.42 1.88
CA ASP A 290 1.57 -17.11 1.23
C ASP A 290 1.32 -16.61 -0.21
N THR A 291 1.98 -15.52 -0.63
CA THR A 291 1.82 -14.91 -1.96
C THR A 291 2.50 -15.76 -3.05
N ASP A 292 1.87 -15.77 -4.24
CA ASP A 292 2.41 -16.48 -5.40
C ASP A 292 3.79 -15.94 -5.80
N SER A 293 4.69 -16.86 -6.14
CA SER A 293 6.07 -16.57 -6.50
C SER A 293 6.20 -15.64 -7.72
N SER A 294 5.18 -15.54 -8.56
CA SER A 294 5.16 -14.61 -9.70
C SER A 294 5.19 -13.13 -9.30
N CYS A 295 4.92 -12.81 -8.03
CA CYS A 295 5.01 -11.45 -7.49
C CYS A 295 6.42 -11.07 -7.02
N PHE A 296 7.35 -12.02 -6.94
CA PHE A 296 8.70 -11.80 -6.42
C PHE A 296 9.74 -11.62 -7.51
N ASP A 297 10.87 -11.01 -7.16
CA ASP A 297 12.04 -10.87 -8.01
C ASP A 297 12.73 -12.23 -8.28
N GLU A 298 13.69 -12.23 -9.19
CA GLU A 298 14.42 -13.46 -9.58
C GLU A 298 15.27 -14.01 -8.43
N GLU A 299 15.85 -13.15 -7.60
CA GLU A 299 16.71 -13.56 -6.48
C GLU A 299 15.90 -14.25 -5.39
N THR A 300 14.77 -13.67 -5.00
CA THR A 300 13.82 -14.25 -4.05
C THR A 300 13.30 -15.60 -4.55
N ASN A 301 12.93 -15.67 -5.82
CA ASN A 301 12.49 -16.93 -6.43
C ASN A 301 13.59 -17.99 -6.44
N ALA A 302 14.86 -17.60 -6.65
CA ALA A 302 15.99 -18.52 -6.58
C ALA A 302 16.25 -19.05 -5.15
N LEU A 303 15.98 -18.25 -4.12
CA LEU A 303 16.01 -18.69 -2.72
C LEU A 303 14.90 -19.69 -2.41
N LEU A 304 13.66 -19.35 -2.79
CA LEU A 304 12.49 -20.22 -2.61
C LEU A 304 12.68 -21.57 -3.31
N ALA A 305 13.25 -21.60 -4.52
CA ALA A 305 13.55 -22.84 -5.25
C ALA A 305 14.59 -23.73 -4.53
N LYS A 306 15.44 -23.13 -3.70
CA LYS A 306 16.39 -23.86 -2.84
C LYS A 306 15.79 -24.27 -1.48
N GLY A 307 14.52 -23.98 -1.23
CA GLY A 307 13.86 -24.22 0.06
C GLY A 307 14.28 -23.25 1.16
N ILE A 308 14.84 -22.08 0.79
CA ILE A 308 15.26 -21.05 1.73
C ILE A 308 14.11 -20.02 1.82
N ASP A 309 13.62 -19.77 3.03
CA ASP A 309 12.66 -18.70 3.29
C ASP A 309 13.41 -17.34 3.26
N PRO A 310 13.07 -16.44 2.33
CA PRO A 310 13.81 -15.18 2.16
C PRO A 310 13.63 -14.20 3.32
N ILE A 311 12.62 -14.38 4.14
CA ILE A 311 12.22 -13.46 5.23
C ILE A 311 12.05 -14.16 6.59
N GLN A 312 12.84 -15.22 6.82
CA GLN A 312 12.85 -15.99 8.07
C GLN A 312 13.82 -15.41 9.11
#